data_4d2a433406b2e6e6298d4444c0c3ba13
#
_entry.id   4d2a433406b2e6e6298d4444c0c3ba13
#
_cell.length_a   1.000
_cell.length_b   1.000
_cell.length_c   1.000
_cell.angle_alpha   90.00
_cell.angle_beta   90.00
_cell.angle_gamma   90.00
#
_symmetry.space_group_name_H-M   'P 1'
#
loop_
_entity.id
_entity.type
_entity.pdbx_description
1 polymer ?
#
loop_
_entity_poly.entity_id
_entity_poly.type
_entity_poly.pdbx_seq_one_letter_code
_entity_poly.pdbx_strand_id
1 'polypeptide(L)'
;MPSIPESLLHRYTREKRIKLDGKKVPLNTRLVEGSILELYIKDEFFEKDEKNSFKKLIPNLNVVYEDDNVLLVDKVPGLIVHSDEKNDTDTLINRVLAYLYQGGKWNPDDENSFIPALCNRIDRNTGGIVICAKTAEALRCINDLIKNREIEKKYLALVHGIPSCKSGKISNWLLKNPDTNTVSVYHSPHRGALEAHSLYKVLKSSRERDMSLVEVELLTGRTHQIRAQFSDMGHPLVGDGKYGINRDDKKIGFKFQALYSYKLTFMPKDSDSPLAYLKGREFTVNEVFFKDEI
;
A
#
# COMPACT_ATOMS: atom_id res chain seq x y z
N MET A 1 12.45 23.23 10.69
CA MET A 1 11.32 23.49 9.74
C MET A 1 11.19 22.25 8.87
N PRO A 2 10.47 21.27 9.31
CA PRO A 2 10.44 19.95 8.65
C PRO A 2 9.60 19.91 7.37
N SER A 3 8.79 20.91 7.09
CA SER A 3 7.85 20.93 5.96
C SER A 3 8.34 21.61 4.68
N ILE A 4 9.51 22.26 4.69
CA ILE A 4 10.04 22.89 3.49
C ILE A 4 10.95 21.93 2.74
N PRO A 5 10.65 21.57 1.46
CA PRO A 5 11.55 20.79 0.63
C PRO A 5 12.92 21.46 0.47
N GLU A 6 13.99 20.69 0.50
CA GLU A 6 15.37 21.21 0.44
C GLU A 6 15.62 22.08 -0.80
N SER A 7 15.08 21.69 -1.96
CA SER A 7 15.15 22.46 -3.20
C SER A 7 14.51 23.85 -3.06
N LEU A 8 13.41 23.94 -2.31
CA LEU A 8 12.70 25.19 -2.05
C LEU A 8 13.46 26.05 -1.02
N LEU A 9 14.09 25.43 -0.02
CA LEU A 9 14.94 26.09 0.95
C LEU A 9 16.14 26.77 0.25
N HIS A 10 16.80 26.07 -0.68
CA HIS A 10 17.86 26.64 -1.51
C HIS A 10 17.37 27.82 -2.36
N ARG A 11 16.17 27.72 -2.94
CA ARG A 11 15.56 28.80 -3.71
C ARG A 11 15.27 30.03 -2.85
N TYR A 12 14.64 29.86 -1.68
CA TYR A 12 14.34 30.98 -0.77
C TYR A 12 15.57 31.65 -0.22
N THR A 13 16.64 30.91 0.03
CA THR A 13 17.93 31.51 0.42
C THR A 13 18.51 32.38 -0.71
N ARG A 14 18.46 31.90 -1.96
CA ARG A 14 18.93 32.67 -3.14
C ARG A 14 18.07 33.90 -3.35
N GLU A 15 16.76 33.83 -3.17
CA GLU A 15 15.80 34.93 -3.29
C GLU A 15 15.85 35.90 -2.09
N LYS A 16 16.77 35.75 -1.14
CA LYS A 16 16.91 36.57 0.08
C LYS A 16 15.68 36.55 1.00
N ARG A 17 14.87 35.49 0.94
CA ARG A 17 13.69 35.29 1.78
C ARG A 17 14.02 34.70 3.14
N ILE A 18 15.27 34.29 3.36
CA ILE A 18 15.79 33.80 4.65
C ILE A 18 16.93 34.76 5.05
N LYS A 19 16.81 35.36 6.22
CA LYS A 19 17.81 36.26 6.78
C LYS A 19 18.10 35.88 8.22
N LEU A 20 19.32 36.13 8.66
CA LEU A 20 19.77 36.02 10.03
C LEU A 20 20.25 37.40 10.50
N ASP A 21 19.67 37.92 11.56
CA ASP A 21 19.95 39.26 12.10
C ASP A 21 19.88 40.35 11.01
N GLY A 22 18.81 40.29 10.18
CA GLY A 22 18.58 41.22 9.06
C GLY A 22 19.45 41.02 7.82
N LYS A 23 20.44 40.08 7.85
CA LYS A 23 21.38 39.84 6.74
C LYS A 23 21.14 38.53 6.04
N LYS A 24 21.39 38.50 4.71
CA LYS A 24 21.41 37.26 3.95
C LYS A 24 22.54 36.35 4.41
N VAL A 25 22.26 35.07 4.65
CA VAL A 25 23.27 34.09 5.03
C VAL A 25 23.18 32.82 4.17
N PRO A 26 24.28 32.08 3.98
CA PRO A 26 24.27 30.76 3.36
C PRO A 26 23.49 29.76 4.20
N LEU A 27 22.96 28.70 3.58
CA LEU A 27 22.20 27.65 4.27
C LEU A 27 23.00 26.88 5.33
N ASN A 28 24.32 26.80 5.16
CA ASN A 28 25.23 26.13 6.09
C ASN A 28 25.70 27.02 7.26
N THR A 29 25.11 28.20 7.41
CA THR A 29 25.40 29.08 8.55
C THR A 29 24.94 28.47 9.84
N ARG A 30 25.83 28.36 10.83
CA ARG A 30 25.48 27.92 12.18
C ARG A 30 24.74 29.03 12.91
N LEU A 31 23.60 28.68 13.48
CA LEU A 31 22.85 29.60 14.33
C LEU A 31 23.50 29.69 15.70
N VAL A 32 23.50 30.89 16.27
CA VAL A 32 23.98 31.16 17.62
C VAL A 32 22.75 31.49 18.49
N GLU A 33 22.79 31.10 19.75
CA GLU A 33 21.73 31.44 20.70
C GLU A 33 21.51 32.97 20.79
N GLY A 34 20.26 33.41 20.65
CA GLY A 34 19.89 34.82 20.60
C GLY A 34 19.83 35.44 19.20
N SER A 35 20.27 34.74 18.15
CA SER A 35 20.12 35.22 16.78
C SER A 35 18.68 35.26 16.30
N ILE A 36 18.29 36.26 15.53
CA ILE A 36 16.94 36.43 14.96
C ILE A 36 16.93 35.87 13.53
N LEU A 37 16.18 34.76 13.32
CA LEU A 37 15.96 34.19 12.00
C LEU A 37 14.66 34.74 11.41
N GLU A 38 14.79 35.55 10.36
CA GLU A 38 13.65 36.11 9.62
C GLU A 38 13.34 35.25 8.39
N LEU A 39 12.07 34.83 8.26
CA LEU A 39 11.61 33.94 7.21
C LEU A 39 10.43 34.59 6.47
N TYR A 40 10.67 35.02 5.24
CA TYR A 40 9.67 35.60 4.33
C TYR A 40 9.13 34.51 3.38
N ILE A 41 8.44 33.55 3.96
CA ILE A 41 7.90 32.36 3.27
C ILE A 41 6.41 32.24 3.56
N LYS A 42 5.72 31.40 2.81
CA LYS A 42 4.27 31.22 2.98
C LYS A 42 3.93 30.59 4.35
N ASP A 43 2.82 31.00 4.94
CA ASP A 43 2.35 30.55 6.25
C ASP A 43 2.12 29.03 6.29
N GLU A 44 1.77 28.42 5.13
CA GLU A 44 1.63 26.96 5.00
C GLU A 44 2.84 26.14 5.49
N PHE A 45 4.04 26.75 5.53
CA PHE A 45 5.24 26.09 6.05
C PHE A 45 5.44 26.30 7.57
N PHE A 46 4.62 27.13 8.20
CA PHE A 46 4.59 27.35 9.64
C PHE A 46 3.39 26.67 10.31
N GLU A 47 2.37 26.31 9.53
CA GLU A 47 1.30 25.49 10.06
C GLU A 47 1.96 24.26 10.66
N LYS A 48 1.68 24.03 11.94
CA LYS A 48 2.11 22.81 12.61
C LYS A 48 1.59 21.68 11.76
N ASP A 49 2.49 21.00 11.07
CA ASP A 49 2.18 19.79 10.34
C ASP A 49 1.22 18.97 11.19
N GLU A 50 0.17 18.50 10.58
CA GLU A 50 -0.70 17.44 11.13
C GLU A 50 0.08 16.11 11.32
N LYS A 51 1.42 16.17 11.34
CA LYS A 51 2.32 15.01 11.58
C LYS A 51 1.95 14.21 12.82
N ASN A 52 1.21 14.81 13.74
CA ASN A 52 0.71 14.17 14.94
C ASN A 52 -0.82 13.97 14.94
N SER A 53 -1.50 14.17 13.81
CA SER A 53 -2.94 13.95 13.71
C SER A 53 -3.33 12.52 14.06
N PHE A 54 -2.46 11.54 13.74
CA PHE A 54 -2.64 10.14 14.12
C PHE A 54 -2.73 9.92 15.64
N LYS A 55 -2.12 10.77 16.49
CA LYS A 55 -2.16 10.60 17.97
C LYS A 55 -3.58 10.62 18.54
N LYS A 56 -4.52 11.29 17.83
CA LYS A 56 -5.93 11.40 18.24
C LYS A 56 -6.83 10.38 17.52
N LEU A 57 -6.30 9.65 16.55
CA LEU A 57 -7.07 8.69 15.79
C LEU A 57 -7.34 7.43 16.63
N ILE A 58 -8.56 6.90 16.56
CA ILE A 58 -8.85 5.58 17.13
C ILE A 58 -8.24 4.52 16.21
N PRO A 59 -7.27 3.73 16.68
CA PRO A 59 -6.59 2.73 15.86
C PRO A 59 -7.49 1.50 15.67
N ASN A 60 -8.48 1.61 14.79
CA ASN A 60 -9.31 0.45 14.42
C ASN A 60 -8.54 -0.41 13.40
N LEU A 61 -7.78 -1.40 13.89
CA LEU A 61 -6.95 -2.31 13.11
C LEU A 61 -7.24 -3.77 13.47
N ASN A 62 -7.34 -4.61 12.44
CA ASN A 62 -7.30 -6.05 12.58
C ASN A 62 -5.85 -6.51 12.44
N VAL A 63 -5.20 -6.85 13.56
CA VAL A 63 -3.81 -7.32 13.56
C VAL A 63 -3.80 -8.82 13.28
N VAL A 64 -3.08 -9.22 12.22
CA VAL A 64 -2.88 -10.63 11.83
C VAL A 64 -1.68 -11.22 12.56
N TYR A 65 -0.61 -10.44 12.68
CA TYR A 65 0.62 -10.82 13.38
C TYR A 65 1.40 -9.58 13.79
N GLU A 66 2.09 -9.66 14.91
CA GLU A 66 3.00 -8.62 15.38
C GLU A 66 4.18 -9.23 16.13
N ASP A 67 5.38 -8.70 15.86
CA ASP A 67 6.59 -8.88 16.64
C ASP A 67 7.37 -7.56 16.75
N ASP A 68 8.64 -7.60 17.14
CA ASP A 68 9.46 -6.39 17.30
C ASP A 68 9.81 -5.74 15.96
N ASN A 69 9.83 -6.49 14.86
CA ASN A 69 10.26 -6.06 13.55
C ASN A 69 9.10 -5.77 12.59
N VAL A 70 8.03 -6.55 12.66
CA VAL A 70 6.97 -6.61 11.65
C VAL A 70 5.59 -6.52 12.30
N LEU A 71 4.69 -5.78 11.66
CA LEU A 71 3.25 -5.78 11.95
C LEU A 71 2.50 -6.11 10.66
N LEU A 72 1.72 -7.19 10.66
CA LEU A 72 0.82 -7.56 9.57
C LEU A 72 -0.61 -7.16 9.93
N VAL A 73 -1.23 -6.36 9.08
CA VAL A 73 -2.58 -5.81 9.31
C VAL A 73 -3.52 -6.29 8.22
N ASP A 74 -4.70 -6.73 8.61
CA ASP A 74 -5.79 -6.99 7.68
C ASP A 74 -6.55 -5.68 7.42
N LYS A 75 -6.28 -5.07 6.25
CA LYS A 75 -6.91 -3.83 5.82
C LYS A 75 -8.33 -4.06 5.34
N VAL A 76 -9.29 -3.37 5.90
CA VAL A 76 -10.68 -3.40 5.41
C VAL A 76 -10.81 -2.74 4.03
N PRO A 77 -11.71 -3.23 3.14
CA PRO A 77 -12.05 -2.54 1.90
C PRO A 77 -12.55 -1.11 2.16
N GLY A 78 -12.21 -0.18 1.27
CA GLY A 78 -12.57 1.24 1.39
C GLY A 78 -11.51 2.11 2.07
N LEU A 79 -10.68 1.55 2.94
CA LEU A 79 -9.59 2.28 3.61
C LEU A 79 -8.41 2.47 2.65
N ILE A 80 -7.91 3.71 2.53
CA ILE A 80 -6.69 4.01 1.77
C ILE A 80 -5.43 3.65 2.56
N VAL A 81 -4.40 3.21 1.85
CA VAL A 81 -3.12 2.83 2.47
C VAL A 81 -2.32 4.05 2.90
N HIS A 82 -2.12 4.99 1.98
CA HIS A 82 -1.48 6.30 2.19
C HIS A 82 -2.38 7.39 1.62
N SER A 83 -2.36 8.58 2.20
CA SER A 83 -3.07 9.74 1.66
C SER A 83 -2.42 10.16 0.33
N ASP A 84 -3.26 10.39 -0.68
CA ASP A 84 -2.88 11.06 -1.93
C ASP A 84 -3.22 12.57 -1.84
N GLU A 85 -4.02 13.01 -0.85
CA GLU A 85 -4.45 14.39 -0.64
C GLU A 85 -4.10 14.85 0.79
N LYS A 86 -3.82 16.16 0.96
CA LYS A 86 -3.40 16.75 2.24
C LYS A 86 -4.41 16.58 3.40
N ASN A 87 -5.65 16.28 3.12
CA ASN A 87 -6.74 16.27 4.12
C ASN A 87 -7.20 14.86 4.56
N ASP A 88 -6.66 13.79 3.98
CA ASP A 88 -7.02 12.43 4.37
C ASP A 88 -6.28 12.03 5.66
N THR A 89 -6.90 12.24 6.81
CA THR A 89 -6.32 11.87 8.10
C THR A 89 -6.52 10.41 8.46
N ASP A 90 -7.61 9.77 8.00
CA ASP A 90 -7.91 8.35 8.26
C ASP A 90 -7.37 7.44 7.16
N THR A 91 -6.11 7.07 7.29
CA THR A 91 -5.41 6.15 6.39
C THR A 91 -4.88 4.96 7.16
N LEU A 92 -4.57 3.86 6.46
CA LEU A 92 -4.00 2.68 7.11
C LEU A 92 -2.70 3.00 7.85
N ILE A 93 -1.80 3.80 7.25
CA ILE A 93 -0.55 4.19 7.92
C ILE A 93 -0.83 4.98 9.19
N ASN A 94 -1.77 5.93 9.17
CA ASN A 94 -2.09 6.72 10.36
C ASN A 94 -2.72 5.88 11.46
N ARG A 95 -3.57 4.89 11.11
CA ARG A 95 -4.08 3.92 12.09
C ARG A 95 -2.98 3.05 12.69
N VAL A 96 -2.00 2.63 11.88
CA VAL A 96 -0.83 1.87 12.36
C VAL A 96 0.02 2.70 13.31
N LEU A 97 0.31 3.96 12.95
CA LEU A 97 1.06 4.88 13.80
C LEU A 97 0.31 5.15 15.12
N ALA A 98 -1.01 5.36 15.07
CA ALA A 98 -1.85 5.52 16.26
C ALA A 98 -1.79 4.27 17.15
N TYR A 99 -1.90 3.08 16.57
CA TYR A 99 -1.84 1.80 17.28
C TYR A 99 -0.51 1.61 18.03
N LEU A 100 0.60 1.84 17.32
CA LEU A 100 1.93 1.67 17.91
C LEU A 100 2.22 2.73 18.97
N TYR A 101 1.82 3.99 18.76
CA TYR A 101 1.98 5.09 19.69
C TYR A 101 1.16 4.88 20.98
N GLN A 102 -0.14 4.62 20.85
CA GLN A 102 -1.06 4.41 21.98
C GLN A 102 -0.72 3.14 22.76
N GLY A 103 -0.17 2.12 22.07
CA GLY A 103 0.35 0.90 22.68
C GLY A 103 1.72 1.04 23.33
N GLY A 104 2.34 2.22 23.31
CA GLY A 104 3.69 2.46 23.87
C GLY A 104 4.81 1.72 23.14
N LYS A 105 4.56 1.28 21.88
CA LYS A 105 5.51 0.50 21.08
C LYS A 105 6.36 1.37 20.16
N TRP A 106 6.01 2.63 20.00
CA TRP A 106 6.71 3.62 19.20
C TRP A 106 6.32 5.03 19.66
N ASN A 107 7.29 5.93 19.69
CA ASN A 107 7.06 7.34 19.99
C ASN A 107 7.82 8.21 18.97
N PRO A 108 7.13 9.12 18.22
CA PRO A 108 7.76 10.00 17.25
C PRO A 108 8.66 11.06 17.87
N ASP A 109 8.51 11.32 19.18
CA ASP A 109 9.25 12.34 19.90
C ASP A 109 10.57 11.79 20.48
N ASP A 110 10.82 10.48 20.37
CA ASP A 110 12.08 9.85 20.80
C ASP A 110 13.21 10.23 19.84
N GLU A 111 14.39 10.49 20.37
CA GLU A 111 15.58 10.85 19.59
C GLU A 111 15.93 9.71 18.62
N ASN A 112 16.11 10.05 17.33
CA ASN A 112 16.39 9.10 16.25
C ASN A 112 15.31 8.01 16.03
N SER A 113 14.08 8.25 16.46
CA SER A 113 12.98 7.31 16.26
C SER A 113 12.73 7.03 14.77
N PHE A 114 12.75 5.73 14.39
CA PHE A 114 12.34 5.31 13.06
C PHE A 114 10.81 5.39 12.95
N ILE A 115 10.30 6.04 11.90
CA ILE A 115 8.85 6.08 11.65
C ILE A 115 8.43 4.77 11.00
N PRO A 116 7.55 3.97 11.64
CA PRO A 116 7.02 2.74 11.06
C PRO A 116 6.44 2.96 9.66
N ALA A 117 6.70 2.05 8.73
CA ALA A 117 6.38 2.23 7.33
C ALA A 117 5.71 1.01 6.70
N LEU A 118 4.71 1.24 5.83
CA LEU A 118 4.08 0.17 5.06
C LEU A 118 4.97 -0.24 3.89
N CYS A 119 5.21 -1.55 3.74
CA CYS A 119 6.14 -2.10 2.76
C CYS A 119 5.46 -2.51 1.45
N ASN A 120 4.14 -2.67 1.43
CA ASN A 120 3.37 -2.96 0.23
C ASN A 120 2.07 -2.14 0.21
N ARG A 121 1.48 -2.06 -0.96
CA ARG A 121 0.20 -1.38 -1.17
C ARG A 121 -0.80 -2.33 -1.80
N ILE A 122 -2.05 -2.21 -1.40
CA ILE A 122 -3.22 -2.78 -2.09
C ILE A 122 -4.18 -1.63 -2.40
N ASP A 123 -5.06 -1.83 -3.36
CA ASP A 123 -6.00 -0.79 -3.79
C ASP A 123 -6.91 -0.36 -2.62
N ARG A 124 -7.45 0.87 -2.68
CA ARG A 124 -8.39 1.39 -1.67
C ARG A 124 -9.48 0.39 -1.31
N ASN A 125 -10.11 -0.18 -2.33
CA ASN A 125 -11.26 -1.07 -2.18
C ASN A 125 -10.90 -2.56 -2.11
N THR A 126 -9.61 -2.91 -2.13
CA THR A 126 -9.11 -4.27 -1.89
C THR A 126 -8.85 -4.47 -0.41
N GLY A 127 -9.35 -5.55 0.17
CA GLY A 127 -9.07 -5.94 1.54
C GLY A 127 -7.83 -6.83 1.67
N GLY A 128 -7.36 -7.04 2.90
CA GLY A 128 -6.35 -8.04 3.21
C GLY A 128 -5.02 -7.54 3.70
N ILE A 129 -4.04 -8.44 3.76
CA ILE A 129 -2.80 -8.29 4.48
C ILE A 129 -1.91 -7.19 3.87
N VAL A 130 -1.54 -6.23 4.71
CA VAL A 130 -0.53 -5.21 4.44
C VAL A 130 0.58 -5.34 5.46
N ILE A 131 1.83 -5.27 5.00
CA ILE A 131 3.05 -5.42 5.80
C ILE A 131 3.51 -4.03 6.25
N CYS A 132 3.72 -3.88 7.54
CA CYS A 132 4.38 -2.72 8.14
C CYS A 132 5.71 -3.14 8.76
N ALA A 133 6.78 -2.43 8.47
CA ALA A 133 8.05 -2.52 9.16
C ALA A 133 8.05 -1.59 10.38
N LYS A 134 8.43 -2.11 11.54
CA LYS A 134 8.55 -1.36 12.79
C LYS A 134 9.94 -0.76 12.98
N THR A 135 10.94 -1.27 12.26
CA THR A 135 12.34 -0.82 12.31
C THR A 135 12.90 -0.52 10.92
N ALA A 136 13.93 0.32 10.85
CA ALA A 136 14.61 0.64 9.59
C ALA A 136 15.29 -0.59 8.97
N GLU A 137 15.78 -1.50 9.77
CA GLU A 137 16.40 -2.75 9.34
C GLU A 137 15.35 -3.67 8.72
N ALA A 138 14.20 -3.86 9.39
CA ALA A 138 13.09 -4.64 8.87
C ALA A 138 12.56 -4.04 7.56
N LEU A 139 12.47 -2.71 7.43
CA LEU A 139 12.05 -2.06 6.20
C LEU A 139 12.97 -2.40 5.02
N ARG A 140 14.29 -2.30 5.21
CA ARG A 140 15.26 -2.67 4.17
C ARG A 140 15.12 -4.13 3.79
N CYS A 141 15.10 -5.02 4.79
CA CYS A 141 14.96 -6.45 4.58
C CYS A 141 13.67 -6.81 3.83
N ILE A 142 12.50 -6.29 4.26
CA ILE A 142 11.23 -6.59 3.60
C ILE A 142 11.22 -6.07 2.15
N ASN A 143 11.78 -4.89 1.88
CA ASN A 143 11.88 -4.36 0.52
C ASN A 143 12.75 -5.26 -0.37
N ASP A 144 13.85 -5.80 0.14
CA ASP A 144 14.70 -6.76 -0.58
C ASP A 144 13.98 -8.09 -0.81
N LEU A 145 13.28 -8.62 0.20
CA LEU A 145 12.45 -9.82 0.05
C LEU A 145 11.36 -9.64 -1.03
N ILE A 146 10.69 -8.49 -1.05
CA ILE A 146 9.69 -8.18 -2.09
C ILE A 146 10.33 -8.09 -3.47
N LYS A 147 11.45 -7.40 -3.59
CA LYS A 147 12.21 -7.23 -4.84
C LYS A 147 12.69 -8.58 -5.39
N ASN A 148 13.15 -9.47 -4.51
CA ASN A 148 13.67 -10.79 -4.86
C ASN A 148 12.57 -11.85 -4.99
N ARG A 149 11.27 -11.49 -4.81
CA ARG A 149 10.13 -12.41 -4.84
C ARG A 149 10.21 -13.51 -3.77
N GLU A 150 10.70 -13.14 -2.61
CA GLU A 150 10.82 -14.00 -1.43
C GLU A 150 9.66 -13.79 -0.43
N ILE A 151 8.61 -13.11 -0.86
CA ILE A 151 7.31 -13.02 -0.19
C ILE A 151 6.25 -13.43 -1.19
N GLU A 152 5.64 -14.60 -0.97
CA GLU A 152 4.48 -15.05 -1.74
C GLU A 152 3.23 -14.31 -1.26
N LYS A 153 2.44 -13.82 -2.21
CA LYS A 153 1.18 -13.11 -1.95
C LYS A 153 0.06 -13.78 -2.73
N LYS A 154 -0.90 -14.33 -2.00
CA LYS A 154 -2.08 -14.96 -2.59
C LYS A 154 -3.33 -14.14 -2.28
N TYR A 155 -4.14 -14.01 -3.30
CA TYR A 155 -5.40 -13.30 -3.26
C TYR A 155 -6.55 -14.26 -3.51
N LEU A 156 -7.69 -14.00 -2.88
CA LEU A 156 -8.98 -14.51 -3.33
C LEU A 156 -9.65 -13.46 -4.20
N ALA A 157 -10.23 -13.89 -5.30
CA ALA A 157 -11.03 -13.06 -6.19
C ALA A 157 -12.32 -13.80 -6.54
N LEU A 158 -13.48 -13.12 -6.48
CA LEU A 158 -14.71 -13.60 -7.06
C LEU A 158 -14.87 -12.93 -8.42
N VAL A 159 -14.98 -13.74 -9.47
CA VAL A 159 -15.04 -13.27 -10.87
C VAL A 159 -16.34 -13.70 -11.54
N HIS A 160 -16.80 -12.92 -12.50
CA HIS A 160 -17.92 -13.28 -13.37
C HIS A 160 -17.53 -14.39 -14.33
N GLY A 161 -18.47 -15.28 -14.60
CA GLY A 161 -18.29 -16.41 -15.49
C GLY A 161 -17.46 -17.55 -14.91
N ILE A 162 -17.22 -18.55 -15.74
CA ILE A 162 -16.45 -19.75 -15.41
C ILE A 162 -15.25 -19.82 -16.36
N PRO A 163 -14.02 -19.56 -15.86
CA PRO A 163 -12.83 -19.69 -16.69
C PRO A 163 -12.72 -21.08 -17.32
N SER A 164 -12.39 -21.13 -18.61
CA SER A 164 -12.29 -22.38 -19.37
C SER A 164 -11.23 -23.33 -18.82
N CYS A 165 -10.14 -22.79 -18.25
CA CYS A 165 -9.09 -23.54 -17.59
C CYS A 165 -9.21 -23.39 -16.08
N LYS A 166 -9.11 -24.52 -15.35
CA LYS A 166 -9.16 -24.53 -13.86
C LYS A 166 -7.94 -23.89 -13.21
N SER A 167 -6.84 -23.75 -13.93
CA SER A 167 -5.63 -23.07 -13.47
C SER A 167 -4.81 -22.62 -14.67
N GLY A 168 -3.97 -21.60 -14.46
CA GLY A 168 -3.09 -21.11 -15.53
C GLY A 168 -2.15 -20.01 -15.06
N LYS A 169 -1.28 -19.60 -15.99
CA LYS A 169 -0.41 -18.44 -15.85
C LYS A 169 -0.92 -17.35 -16.78
N ILE A 170 -1.10 -16.16 -16.23
CA ILE A 170 -1.41 -14.96 -16.99
C ILE A 170 -0.12 -14.17 -17.13
N SER A 171 0.28 -13.86 -18.37
CA SER A 171 1.48 -13.08 -18.68
C SER A 171 1.16 -12.06 -19.74
N ASN A 172 1.30 -10.79 -19.40
CA ASN A 172 0.98 -9.65 -20.28
C ASN A 172 1.78 -8.41 -19.86
N TRP A 173 1.55 -7.29 -20.54
CA TRP A 173 2.15 -5.99 -20.23
C TRP A 173 1.05 -5.02 -19.82
N LEU A 174 1.28 -4.30 -18.74
CA LEU A 174 0.31 -3.38 -18.17
C LEU A 174 0.81 -1.94 -18.28
N LEU A 175 0.01 -1.06 -18.87
CA LEU A 175 0.26 0.37 -18.98
C LEU A 175 -0.74 1.15 -18.15
N LYS A 176 -0.26 1.85 -17.12
CA LYS A 176 -1.10 2.74 -16.31
C LYS A 176 -1.36 4.05 -17.05
N ASN A 177 -2.63 4.44 -17.16
CA ASN A 177 -3.03 5.79 -17.51
C ASN A 177 -3.15 6.61 -16.21
N PRO A 178 -2.31 7.64 -16.00
CA PRO A 178 -2.35 8.43 -14.77
C PRO A 178 -3.62 9.28 -14.64
N ASP A 179 -4.18 9.79 -15.75
CA ASP A 179 -5.32 10.71 -15.75
C ASP A 179 -6.61 10.02 -15.33
N THR A 180 -6.83 8.80 -15.82
CA THR A 180 -8.03 7.99 -15.50
C THR A 180 -7.78 7.03 -14.35
N ASN A 181 -6.52 6.89 -13.92
CA ASN A 181 -6.08 5.86 -12.98
C ASN A 181 -6.57 4.46 -13.36
N THR A 182 -6.55 4.14 -14.67
CA THR A 182 -6.86 2.82 -15.24
C THR A 182 -5.60 2.16 -15.78
N VAL A 183 -5.69 0.87 -16.10
CA VAL A 183 -4.59 0.09 -16.67
C VAL A 183 -5.09 -0.59 -17.94
N SER A 184 -4.33 -0.43 -19.01
CA SER A 184 -4.54 -1.14 -20.29
C SER A 184 -3.67 -2.39 -20.32
N VAL A 185 -4.19 -3.48 -20.88
CA VAL A 185 -3.51 -4.77 -21.03
C VAL A 185 -3.02 -4.91 -22.48
N TYR A 186 -1.78 -5.37 -22.65
CA TYR A 186 -1.17 -5.67 -23.93
C TYR A 186 -0.61 -7.10 -23.91
N HIS A 187 -0.84 -7.85 -24.99
CA HIS A 187 -0.37 -9.24 -25.12
C HIS A 187 1.04 -9.37 -25.71
N SER A 188 1.66 -8.25 -26.04
CA SER A 188 3.05 -8.15 -26.51
C SER A 188 3.72 -6.92 -25.89
N PRO A 189 5.07 -6.83 -25.89
CA PRO A 189 5.79 -5.67 -25.37
C PRO A 189 5.25 -4.36 -25.95
N HIS A 190 4.93 -3.42 -25.09
CA HIS A 190 4.40 -2.09 -25.46
C HIS A 190 5.20 -1.00 -24.77
N ARG A 191 5.46 0.12 -25.45
CA ARG A 191 6.26 1.22 -24.91
C ARG A 191 5.64 1.77 -23.62
N GLY A 192 6.41 1.75 -22.53
CA GLY A 192 5.98 2.23 -21.22
C GLY A 192 5.16 1.22 -20.41
N ALA A 193 4.73 0.11 -20.99
CA ALA A 193 4.07 -0.95 -20.25
C ALA A 193 5.09 -1.80 -19.48
N LEU A 194 4.67 -2.34 -18.36
CA LEU A 194 5.47 -3.18 -17.48
C LEU A 194 4.96 -4.63 -17.52
N GLU A 195 5.88 -5.58 -17.55
CA GLU A 195 5.52 -7.00 -17.46
C GLU A 195 4.73 -7.31 -16.17
N ALA A 196 3.70 -8.14 -16.33
CA ALA A 196 2.81 -8.57 -15.25
C ALA A 196 2.54 -10.07 -15.37
N HIS A 197 2.84 -10.79 -14.29
CA HIS A 197 2.68 -12.24 -14.21
C HIS A 197 1.89 -12.62 -12.98
N SER A 198 0.88 -13.48 -13.17
CA SER A 198 0.07 -14.09 -12.11
C SER A 198 -0.15 -15.56 -12.40
N LEU A 199 -0.23 -16.37 -11.35
CA LEU A 199 -0.77 -17.72 -11.41
C LEU A 199 -2.18 -17.69 -10.85
N TYR A 200 -3.10 -18.48 -11.41
CA TYR A 200 -4.43 -18.60 -10.86
C TYR A 200 -4.90 -20.04 -10.78
N LYS A 201 -5.81 -20.30 -9.83
CA LYS A 201 -6.50 -21.57 -9.65
C LYS A 201 -7.95 -21.31 -9.29
N VAL A 202 -8.88 -21.86 -10.06
CA VAL A 202 -10.31 -21.85 -9.75
C VAL A 202 -10.54 -22.81 -8.59
N LEU A 203 -11.05 -22.30 -7.47
CA LEU A 203 -11.34 -23.07 -6.27
C LEU A 203 -12.76 -23.65 -6.31
N LYS A 204 -13.72 -22.83 -6.74
CA LYS A 204 -15.14 -23.17 -6.81
C LYS A 204 -15.81 -22.39 -7.94
N SER A 205 -16.86 -22.93 -8.53
CA SER A 205 -17.67 -22.24 -9.55
C SER A 205 -19.15 -22.57 -9.36
N SER A 206 -20.00 -21.58 -9.59
CA SER A 206 -21.44 -21.71 -9.60
C SER A 206 -21.97 -21.39 -10.99
N ARG A 207 -22.64 -22.35 -11.63
CA ARG A 207 -23.32 -22.11 -12.93
C ARG A 207 -24.58 -21.28 -12.74
N GLU A 208 -25.26 -21.43 -11.61
CA GLU A 208 -26.48 -20.70 -11.29
C GLU A 208 -26.21 -19.19 -11.15
N ARG A 209 -25.11 -18.83 -10.47
CA ARG A 209 -24.71 -17.43 -10.27
C ARG A 209 -23.81 -16.91 -11.39
N ASP A 210 -23.35 -17.77 -12.29
CA ASP A 210 -22.33 -17.47 -13.31
C ASP A 210 -21.11 -16.76 -12.72
N MET A 211 -20.54 -17.35 -11.64
CA MET A 211 -19.40 -16.80 -10.89
C MET A 211 -18.41 -17.90 -10.51
N SER A 212 -17.16 -17.51 -10.30
CA SER A 212 -16.09 -18.39 -9.85
C SER A 212 -15.25 -17.73 -8.77
N LEU A 213 -14.95 -18.50 -7.70
CA LEU A 213 -13.95 -18.14 -6.69
C LEU A 213 -12.59 -18.61 -7.17
N VAL A 214 -11.64 -17.67 -7.26
CA VAL A 214 -10.31 -17.91 -7.81
C VAL A 214 -9.25 -17.51 -6.80
N GLU A 215 -8.28 -18.39 -6.58
CA GLU A 215 -7.03 -18.04 -5.90
C GLU A 215 -6.05 -17.48 -6.94
N VAL A 216 -5.42 -16.36 -6.64
CA VAL A 216 -4.44 -15.72 -7.52
C VAL A 216 -3.14 -15.48 -6.76
N GLU A 217 -2.04 -16.01 -7.28
CA GLU A 217 -0.70 -15.73 -6.77
C GLU A 217 -0.04 -14.65 -7.65
N LEU A 218 0.39 -13.55 -6.99
CA LEU A 218 1.05 -12.46 -7.67
C LEU A 218 2.57 -12.71 -7.77
N LEU A 219 3.07 -12.96 -8.97
CA LEU A 219 4.50 -13.01 -9.26
C LEU A 219 5.11 -11.62 -9.50
N THR A 220 4.27 -10.65 -9.84
CA THR A 220 4.59 -9.22 -9.95
C THR A 220 3.49 -8.41 -9.26
N GLY A 221 3.80 -7.15 -8.86
CA GLY A 221 2.84 -6.28 -8.16
C GLY A 221 2.59 -4.97 -8.93
N ARG A 222 1.86 -5.02 -10.06
CA ARG A 222 1.50 -3.83 -10.84
C ARG A 222 0.17 -3.26 -10.36
N THR A 223 -0.03 -1.96 -10.57
CA THR A 223 -1.30 -1.28 -10.28
C THR A 223 -2.46 -2.05 -10.92
N HIS A 224 -3.50 -2.33 -10.16
CA HIS A 224 -4.72 -3.02 -10.59
C HIS A 224 -4.48 -4.35 -11.34
N GLN A 225 -3.33 -5.03 -11.14
CA GLN A 225 -2.90 -6.17 -11.96
C GLN A 225 -3.97 -7.25 -12.08
N ILE A 226 -4.46 -7.81 -10.99
CA ILE A 226 -5.47 -8.89 -11.00
C ILE A 226 -6.75 -8.40 -11.68
N ARG A 227 -7.20 -7.20 -11.37
CA ARG A 227 -8.43 -6.60 -11.90
C ARG A 227 -8.38 -6.45 -13.42
N ALA A 228 -7.30 -5.88 -13.95
CA ALA A 228 -7.10 -5.68 -15.38
C ALA A 228 -6.92 -7.02 -16.10
N GLN A 229 -6.14 -7.95 -15.54
CA GLN A 229 -5.88 -9.25 -16.15
C GLN A 229 -7.15 -10.10 -16.29
N PHE A 230 -7.96 -10.19 -15.23
CA PHE A 230 -9.20 -10.97 -15.28
C PHE A 230 -10.27 -10.31 -16.14
N SER A 231 -10.34 -8.98 -16.17
CA SER A 231 -11.22 -8.28 -17.13
C SER A 231 -10.83 -8.55 -18.58
N ASP A 232 -9.53 -8.53 -18.89
CA ASP A 232 -9.00 -8.83 -20.23
C ASP A 232 -9.29 -10.29 -20.68
N MET A 233 -9.34 -11.21 -19.71
CA MET A 233 -9.74 -12.61 -19.95
C MET A 233 -11.26 -12.80 -20.14
N GLY A 234 -12.07 -11.73 -20.06
CA GLY A 234 -13.53 -11.81 -20.10
C GLY A 234 -14.18 -12.21 -18.78
N HIS A 235 -13.43 -12.26 -17.67
CA HIS A 235 -13.90 -12.63 -16.35
C HIS A 235 -13.65 -11.49 -15.33
N PRO A 236 -14.27 -10.29 -15.49
CA PRO A 236 -14.06 -9.18 -14.57
C PRO A 236 -14.43 -9.57 -13.13
N LEU A 237 -13.81 -8.92 -12.17
CA LEU A 237 -14.12 -9.16 -10.75
C LEU A 237 -15.52 -8.63 -10.42
N VAL A 238 -16.25 -9.40 -9.62
CA VAL A 238 -17.55 -8.99 -9.08
C VAL A 238 -17.38 -7.71 -8.25
N GLY A 239 -18.25 -6.74 -8.45
CA GLY A 239 -18.21 -5.43 -7.78
C GLY A 239 -17.18 -4.44 -8.33
N ASP A 240 -16.41 -4.79 -9.36
CA ASP A 240 -15.41 -3.89 -9.93
C ASP A 240 -16.02 -2.90 -10.93
N GLY A 241 -16.29 -1.67 -10.46
CA GLY A 241 -16.86 -0.60 -11.31
C GLY A 241 -15.86 0.07 -12.24
N LYS A 242 -14.58 -0.35 -12.25
CA LYS A 242 -13.55 0.23 -13.12
C LYS A 242 -13.24 -0.65 -14.34
N TYR A 243 -13.25 -1.96 -14.15
CA TYR A 243 -12.90 -2.96 -15.16
C TYR A 243 -14.07 -3.88 -15.52
N GLY A 244 -15.21 -3.76 -14.84
CA GLY A 244 -16.42 -4.51 -15.06
C GLY A 244 -17.66 -3.62 -14.97
N ILE A 245 -18.83 -4.22 -15.19
CA ILE A 245 -20.13 -3.57 -15.04
C ILE A 245 -20.70 -3.98 -13.67
N ASN A 246 -20.56 -3.12 -12.66
CA ASN A 246 -20.93 -3.43 -11.29
C ASN A 246 -22.35 -3.02 -10.88
N ARG A 247 -23.21 -2.67 -11.83
CA ARG A 247 -24.57 -2.18 -11.52
C ARG A 247 -25.41 -3.23 -10.80
N ASP A 248 -25.35 -4.46 -11.27
CA ASP A 248 -26.13 -5.57 -10.71
C ASP A 248 -25.42 -6.17 -9.48
N ASP A 249 -24.10 -6.16 -9.45
CA ASP A 249 -23.30 -6.56 -8.30
C ASP A 249 -23.63 -5.74 -7.05
N LYS A 250 -23.86 -4.44 -7.22
CA LYS A 250 -24.27 -3.56 -6.11
C LYS A 250 -25.62 -3.94 -5.51
N LYS A 251 -26.55 -4.46 -6.33
CA LYS A 251 -27.88 -4.90 -5.86
C LYS A 251 -27.78 -6.14 -4.99
N ILE A 252 -26.80 -6.98 -5.23
CA ILE A 252 -26.53 -8.19 -4.44
C ILE A 252 -25.47 -7.97 -3.34
N GLY A 253 -25.14 -6.71 -3.03
CA GLY A 253 -24.31 -6.33 -1.87
C GLY A 253 -22.85 -6.03 -2.15
N PHE A 254 -22.34 -6.22 -3.36
CA PHE A 254 -20.93 -5.94 -3.70
C PHE A 254 -20.71 -4.45 -3.99
N LYS A 255 -20.36 -3.70 -2.96
CA LYS A 255 -20.03 -2.25 -3.09
C LYS A 255 -18.68 -2.00 -3.72
N PHE A 256 -17.74 -2.93 -3.56
CA PHE A 256 -16.36 -2.89 -4.01
C PHE A 256 -15.98 -4.18 -4.73
N GLN A 257 -14.86 -4.16 -5.48
CA GLN A 257 -14.33 -5.37 -6.11
C GLN A 257 -14.11 -6.48 -5.07
N ALA A 258 -14.62 -7.67 -5.35
CA ALA A 258 -14.42 -8.87 -4.56
C ALA A 258 -12.99 -9.39 -4.75
N LEU A 259 -12.03 -8.73 -4.10
CA LEU A 259 -10.59 -9.00 -4.12
C LEU A 259 -10.00 -8.84 -2.73
N TYR A 260 -9.27 -9.86 -2.30
CA TYR A 260 -8.71 -9.90 -0.96
C TYR A 260 -7.31 -10.50 -0.94
N SER A 261 -6.33 -9.79 -0.39
CA SER A 261 -4.98 -10.30 -0.10
C SER A 261 -5.04 -11.18 1.15
N TYR A 262 -5.46 -12.44 0.99
CA TYR A 262 -5.85 -13.27 2.11
C TYR A 262 -4.71 -14.07 2.75
N LYS A 263 -3.60 -14.27 2.00
CA LYS A 263 -2.49 -15.11 2.43
C LYS A 263 -1.16 -14.53 2.03
N LEU A 264 -0.19 -14.61 2.95
CA LEU A 264 1.16 -14.13 2.78
C LEU A 264 2.14 -15.14 3.37
N THR A 265 3.19 -15.52 2.63
CA THR A 265 4.23 -16.45 3.09
C THR A 265 5.59 -15.82 2.91
N PHE A 266 6.39 -15.80 3.96
CA PHE A 266 7.78 -15.35 3.91
C PHE A 266 8.70 -16.51 3.51
N MET A 267 9.54 -16.30 2.49
CA MET A 267 10.46 -17.30 1.97
C MET A 267 11.91 -16.75 1.83
N PRO A 268 12.47 -16.12 2.89
CA PRO A 268 13.84 -15.61 2.84
C PRO A 268 14.81 -16.74 2.51
N LYS A 269 15.68 -16.50 1.54
CA LYS A 269 16.73 -17.45 1.13
C LYS A 269 17.98 -17.29 1.96
N ASP A 270 18.29 -16.07 2.34
CA ASP A 270 19.43 -15.75 3.19
C ASP A 270 19.12 -16.10 4.65
N SER A 271 19.92 -16.99 5.23
CA SER A 271 19.83 -17.42 6.63
C SER A 271 20.27 -16.32 7.62
N ASP A 272 21.09 -15.39 7.15
CA ASP A 272 21.61 -14.30 7.97
C ASP A 272 20.70 -13.06 7.94
N SER A 273 19.61 -13.13 7.14
CA SER A 273 18.59 -12.10 7.08
C SER A 273 17.98 -11.84 8.48
N PRO A 274 17.81 -10.57 8.90
CA PRO A 274 17.12 -10.22 10.14
C PRO A 274 15.72 -10.82 10.28
N LEU A 275 15.09 -11.20 9.15
CA LEU A 275 13.78 -11.82 9.11
C LEU A 275 13.82 -13.30 8.72
N ALA A 276 14.99 -13.97 8.82
CA ALA A 276 15.14 -15.40 8.52
C ALA A 276 14.22 -16.28 9.38
N TYR A 277 13.89 -15.86 10.60
CA TYR A 277 12.96 -16.56 11.51
C TYR A 277 11.52 -16.63 10.99
N LEU A 278 11.16 -15.82 9.99
CA LEU A 278 9.85 -15.89 9.31
C LEU A 278 9.82 -16.91 8.17
N LYS A 279 10.94 -17.59 7.85
CA LYS A 279 11.01 -18.54 6.75
C LYS A 279 9.95 -19.64 6.86
N GLY A 280 9.16 -19.80 5.80
CA GLY A 280 8.08 -20.77 5.73
C GLY A 280 6.84 -20.41 6.55
N ARG A 281 6.84 -19.30 7.29
CA ARG A 281 5.65 -18.88 8.04
C ARG A 281 4.61 -18.33 7.09
N GLU A 282 3.42 -18.88 7.21
CA GLU A 282 2.22 -18.49 6.48
C GLU A 282 1.28 -17.70 7.41
N PHE A 283 0.79 -16.58 6.92
CA PHE A 283 -0.19 -15.73 7.60
C PHE A 283 -1.44 -15.64 6.75
N THR A 284 -2.58 -15.93 7.33
CA THR A 284 -3.84 -16.06 6.60
C THR A 284 -4.96 -15.28 7.28
N VAL A 285 -5.77 -14.59 6.49
CA VAL A 285 -7.06 -14.04 6.90
C VAL A 285 -8.14 -15.02 6.52
N ASN A 286 -8.89 -15.54 7.48
CA ASN A 286 -9.91 -16.57 7.27
C ASN A 286 -11.27 -15.98 6.87
N GLU A 287 -11.60 -14.80 7.36
CA GLU A 287 -12.88 -14.14 7.14
C GLU A 287 -12.80 -13.22 5.92
N VAL A 288 -13.07 -13.77 4.73
CA VAL A 288 -13.16 -13.03 3.47
C VAL A 288 -14.62 -12.94 3.08
N PHE A 289 -15.17 -11.74 3.05
CA PHE A 289 -16.62 -11.45 2.96
C PHE A 289 -17.35 -12.06 1.76
N PHE A 290 -16.64 -12.53 0.75
CA PHE A 290 -17.23 -13.17 -0.44
C PHE A 290 -16.84 -14.65 -0.62
N LYS A 291 -16.12 -15.24 0.32
CA LYS A 291 -15.59 -16.61 0.17
C LYS A 291 -16.68 -17.68 0.06
N ASP A 292 -17.79 -17.44 0.72
CA ASP A 292 -18.91 -18.40 0.82
C ASP A 292 -20.11 -17.99 -0.05
N GLU A 293 -19.93 -17.04 -0.96
CA GLU A 293 -20.99 -16.54 -1.84
C GLU A 293 -21.32 -17.48 -3.02
N ILE A 294 -20.55 -18.53 -3.25
CA ILE A 294 -20.80 -19.53 -4.30
C ILE A 294 -20.57 -20.96 -3.83
#